data_08567372cd36bcad1a0ea732a7e3d9ce
#
_entry.id   08567372cd36bcad1a0ea732a7e3d9ce
#
_cell.length_a   1.000
_cell.length_b   1.000
_cell.length_c   1.000
_cell.angle_alpha   90.00
_cell.angle_beta   90.00
_cell.angle_gamma   90.00
#
_symmetry.space_group_name_H-M   'P 1'
#
loop_
_entity.id
_entity.type
_entity.pdbx_description
1 polymer ?
#
loop_
_entity_poly.entity_id
_entity_poly.type
_entity_poly.pdbx_seq_one_letter_code
_entity_poly.pdbx_strand_id
1 'polypeptide(L)'
;MYKKATQLKLRFETSKGLLSAEQVWDLSRNQLANIIKTLKKKLKQESDDELSFLDDTVNQVDEITQLQFDIVKDIYLTKKAVAEAIQKEAETKAHNQKILEIIKRKQEGQLEEMSIKDLEKRLK
;
A
#
# COMPACT_ATOMS: atom_id res chain seq x y z
N MET A 1 -19.63 -2.39 -2.77
CA MET A 1 -19.06 -1.62 -1.63
C MET A 1 -19.05 -0.13 -1.90
N TYR A 2 -18.33 0.35 -2.88
CA TYR A 2 -18.25 1.78 -3.21
C TYR A 2 -19.55 2.36 -3.75
N LYS A 3 -20.29 1.60 -4.53
CA LYS A 3 -21.61 2.00 -5.04
C LYS A 3 -22.57 2.27 -3.88
N LYS A 4 -22.61 1.41 -2.89
CA LYS A 4 -23.44 1.56 -1.70
C LYS A 4 -23.01 2.78 -0.88
N ALA A 5 -21.70 3.02 -0.73
CA ALA A 5 -21.15 4.20 -0.07
C ALA A 5 -21.60 5.49 -0.78
N THR A 6 -21.58 5.51 -2.11
CA THR A 6 -22.02 6.64 -2.92
C THR A 6 -23.52 6.88 -2.76
N GLN A 7 -24.34 5.81 -2.77
CA GLN A 7 -25.78 5.90 -2.59
C GLN A 7 -26.16 6.44 -1.21
N LEU A 8 -25.44 6.03 -0.17
CA LEU A 8 -25.67 6.45 1.20
C LEU A 8 -24.98 7.78 1.54
N LYS A 9 -24.20 8.33 0.62
CA LYS A 9 -23.38 9.54 0.82
C LYS A 9 -22.54 9.42 2.09
N LEU A 10 -21.86 8.29 2.25
CA LEU A 10 -21.01 8.03 3.40
C LEU A 10 -19.90 9.07 3.56
N ARG A 11 -19.66 9.45 4.80
CA ARG A 11 -18.57 10.33 5.18
C ARG A 11 -17.75 9.67 6.27
N PHE A 12 -16.46 9.97 6.29
CA PHE A 12 -15.50 9.39 7.23
C PHE A 12 -15.00 10.49 8.16
N GLU A 13 -15.14 10.28 9.48
CA GLU A 13 -14.58 11.20 10.47
C GLU A 13 -13.05 11.06 10.51
N THR A 14 -12.39 12.19 10.30
CA THR A 14 -10.93 12.26 10.35
C THR A 14 -10.50 13.48 11.16
N SER A 15 -9.21 13.60 11.47
CA SER A 15 -8.66 14.80 12.10
C SER A 15 -8.86 16.06 11.26
N LYS A 16 -9.09 15.92 9.97
CA LYS A 16 -9.36 17.01 9.02
C LYS A 16 -10.86 17.32 8.84
N GLY A 17 -11.74 16.59 9.55
CA GLY A 17 -13.18 16.70 9.42
C GLY A 17 -13.79 15.51 8.68
N LEU A 18 -15.00 15.69 8.16
CA LEU A 18 -15.70 14.64 7.41
C LEU A 18 -15.21 14.60 5.96
N LEU A 19 -14.73 13.45 5.54
CA LEU A 19 -14.22 13.22 4.18
C LEU A 19 -15.09 12.22 3.44
N SER A 20 -15.24 12.39 2.11
CA SER A 20 -15.86 11.40 1.25
C SER A 20 -14.88 10.24 0.97
N ALA A 21 -15.39 9.12 0.40
CA ALA A 21 -14.54 8.00 0.01
C ALA A 21 -13.41 8.44 -0.94
N GLU A 22 -13.69 9.32 -1.88
CA GLU A 22 -12.69 9.85 -2.80
C GLU A 22 -11.58 10.62 -2.07
N GLN A 23 -11.95 11.44 -1.09
CA GLN A 23 -11.00 12.20 -0.28
C GLN A 23 -10.16 11.31 0.64
N VAL A 24 -10.72 10.19 1.10
CA VAL A 24 -10.00 9.21 1.93
C VAL A 24 -8.83 8.59 1.15
N TRP A 25 -8.93 8.45 -0.17
CA TRP A 25 -7.84 7.98 -1.02
C TRP A 25 -6.60 8.87 -0.96
N ASP A 26 -6.75 10.14 -0.63
CA ASP A 26 -5.65 11.11 -0.52
C ASP A 26 -4.92 11.04 0.83
N LEU A 27 -5.42 10.28 1.80
CA LEU A 27 -4.83 10.18 3.12
C LEU A 27 -3.59 9.27 3.12
N SER A 28 -2.65 9.55 4.03
CA SER A 28 -1.48 8.69 4.24
C SER A 28 -1.89 7.37 4.92
N ARG A 29 -1.03 6.36 4.81
CA ARG A 29 -1.27 5.05 5.46
C ARG A 29 -1.45 5.17 6.98
N ASN A 30 -0.70 6.07 7.62
CA ASN A 30 -0.82 6.30 9.07
C ASN A 30 -2.20 6.86 9.43
N GLN A 31 -2.70 7.80 8.65
CA GLN A 31 -4.04 8.36 8.85
C GLN A 31 -5.12 7.31 8.63
N LEU A 32 -4.99 6.49 7.59
CA LEU A 32 -5.90 5.38 7.32
C LEU A 32 -5.87 4.35 8.44
N ALA A 33 -4.71 4.00 8.95
CA ALA A 33 -4.56 3.08 10.09
C ALA A 33 -5.27 3.61 11.33
N ASN A 34 -5.18 4.89 11.61
CA ASN A 34 -5.88 5.53 12.74
C ASN A 34 -7.39 5.45 12.58
N ILE A 35 -7.91 5.69 11.37
CA ILE A 35 -9.33 5.56 11.08
C ILE A 35 -9.80 4.11 11.27
N ILE A 36 -9.03 3.14 10.78
CA ILE A 36 -9.32 1.71 10.93
C ILE A 36 -9.39 1.33 12.41
N LYS A 37 -8.44 1.79 13.21
CA LYS A 37 -8.44 1.52 14.65
C LYS A 37 -9.67 2.11 15.35
N THR A 38 -10.04 3.33 14.99
CA THR A 38 -11.23 3.99 15.53
C THR A 38 -12.51 3.25 15.16
N LEU A 39 -12.65 2.87 13.90
CA LEU A 39 -13.83 2.11 13.42
C LEU A 39 -13.91 0.72 14.05
N LYS A 40 -12.77 0.05 14.20
CA LYS A 40 -12.69 -1.25 14.86
C LYS A 40 -13.13 -1.17 16.31
N LYS A 41 -12.75 -0.12 17.04
CA LYS A 41 -13.20 0.13 18.40
C LYS A 41 -14.71 0.35 18.47
N LYS A 42 -15.27 1.14 17.53
CA LYS A 42 -16.71 1.38 17.45
C LYS A 42 -17.48 0.08 17.21
N LEU A 43 -17.03 -0.74 16.26
CA LEU A 43 -17.63 -2.03 15.97
C LEU A 43 -17.59 -2.97 17.18
N LYS A 44 -16.49 -3.00 17.90
CA LYS A 44 -16.35 -3.81 19.09
C LYS A 44 -17.26 -3.33 20.23
N GLN A 45 -17.35 -2.02 20.44
CA GLN A 45 -18.26 -1.44 21.45
C GLN A 45 -19.73 -1.73 21.12
N GLU A 46 -20.11 -1.60 19.85
CA GLU A 46 -21.47 -1.89 19.39
C GLU A 46 -21.83 -3.37 19.54
N SER A 47 -20.88 -4.27 19.26
CA SER A 47 -21.11 -5.72 19.44
C SER A 47 -21.15 -6.15 20.91
N ASP A 48 -20.49 -5.44 21.80
CA ASP A 48 -20.48 -5.70 23.25
C ASP A 48 -21.68 -5.07 23.96
N ASP A 49 -22.44 -4.19 23.31
CA ASP A 49 -23.60 -3.55 23.89
C ASP A 49 -24.79 -4.52 23.91
N GLU A 50 -25.20 -4.94 25.12
CA GLU A 50 -26.33 -5.88 25.33
C GLU A 50 -27.64 -5.37 24.78
N LEU A 51 -27.79 -4.05 24.62
CA LEU A 51 -29.01 -3.43 24.09
C LEU A 51 -29.05 -3.40 22.57
N SER A 52 -27.96 -3.71 21.90
CA SER A 52 -27.84 -3.65 20.43
C SER A 52 -28.80 -4.62 19.71
N PHE A 53 -29.16 -5.74 20.35
CA PHE A 53 -30.07 -6.71 19.75
C PHE A 53 -31.56 -6.33 19.87
N LEU A 54 -31.89 -5.32 20.65
CA LEU A 54 -33.28 -4.88 20.86
C LEU A 54 -33.71 -3.78 19.89
N ASP A 55 -32.81 -3.18 19.14
CA ASP A 55 -33.08 -2.01 18.30
C ASP A 55 -32.57 -2.20 16.86
N ASP A 56 -33.51 -2.25 15.90
CA ASP A 56 -33.18 -2.37 14.49
C ASP A 56 -32.39 -1.19 13.95
N THR A 57 -32.49 0.01 14.55
CA THR A 57 -31.71 1.18 14.14
C THR A 57 -30.25 1.03 14.45
N VAL A 58 -29.89 0.30 15.53
CA VAL A 58 -28.53 -0.02 15.89
C VAL A 58 -27.88 -0.92 14.83
N ASN A 59 -28.64 -1.90 14.30
CA ASN A 59 -28.17 -2.76 13.22
C ASN A 59 -27.84 -1.97 11.94
N GLN A 60 -28.61 -0.93 11.62
CA GLN A 60 -28.32 -0.06 10.47
C GLN A 60 -27.05 0.76 10.69
N VAL A 61 -26.81 1.27 11.91
CA VAL A 61 -25.59 1.99 12.27
C VAL A 61 -24.38 1.04 12.17
N ASP A 62 -24.53 -0.20 12.65
CA ASP A 62 -23.50 -1.24 12.54
C ASP A 62 -23.15 -1.53 11.09
N GLU A 63 -24.16 -1.65 10.21
CA GLU A 63 -23.93 -1.87 8.77
C GLU A 63 -23.16 -0.71 8.14
N ILE A 64 -23.52 0.53 8.46
CA ILE A 64 -22.82 1.72 7.97
C ILE A 64 -21.37 1.75 8.47
N THR A 65 -21.17 1.51 9.77
CA THR A 65 -19.83 1.47 10.38
C THR A 65 -18.99 0.34 9.77
N GLN A 66 -19.59 -0.83 9.57
CA GLN A 66 -18.91 -1.96 8.92
C GLN A 66 -18.53 -1.62 7.49
N LEU A 67 -19.41 -0.95 6.74
CA LEU A 67 -19.15 -0.52 5.38
C LEU A 67 -17.99 0.50 5.34
N GLN A 68 -18.00 1.46 6.25
CA GLN A 68 -16.89 2.42 6.40
C GLN A 68 -15.57 1.70 6.69
N PHE A 69 -15.58 0.75 7.62
CA PHE A 69 -14.40 -0.06 7.95
C PHE A 69 -13.89 -0.83 6.73
N ASP A 70 -14.77 -1.50 6.02
CA ASP A 70 -14.42 -2.29 4.83
C ASP A 70 -13.80 -1.41 3.73
N ILE A 71 -14.35 -0.21 3.50
CA ILE A 71 -13.85 0.73 2.51
C ILE A 71 -12.46 1.24 2.89
N VAL A 72 -12.28 1.70 4.13
CA VAL A 72 -10.99 2.22 4.60
C VAL A 72 -9.93 1.12 4.60
N LYS A 73 -10.31 -0.10 5.00
CA LYS A 73 -9.44 -1.27 4.95
C LYS A 73 -9.01 -1.59 3.53
N ASP A 74 -9.94 -1.58 2.58
CA ASP A 74 -9.64 -1.81 1.16
C ASP A 74 -8.67 -0.77 0.62
N ILE A 75 -8.91 0.52 0.90
CA ILE A 75 -8.01 1.61 0.51
C ILE A 75 -6.62 1.44 1.11
N TYR A 76 -6.54 1.11 2.40
CA TYR A 76 -5.28 0.87 3.10
C TYR A 76 -4.50 -0.28 2.47
N LEU A 77 -5.16 -1.41 2.24
CA LEU A 77 -4.53 -2.59 1.64
C LEU A 77 -4.07 -2.32 0.21
N THR A 78 -4.85 -1.57 -0.56
CA THR A 78 -4.49 -1.18 -1.93
C THR A 78 -3.24 -0.29 -1.93
N LYS A 79 -3.20 0.72 -1.07
CA LYS A 79 -2.02 1.61 -0.94
C LYS A 79 -0.79 0.86 -0.46
N LYS A 80 -0.96 -0.06 0.48
CA LYS A 80 0.12 -0.92 0.97
C LYS A 80 0.67 -1.79 -0.15
N ALA A 81 -0.20 -2.44 -0.91
CA ALA A 81 0.19 -3.29 -2.04
C ALA A 81 0.92 -2.49 -3.12
N VAL A 82 0.45 -1.28 -3.46
CA VAL A 82 1.11 -0.40 -4.42
C VAL A 82 2.49 0.03 -3.91
N ALA A 83 2.61 0.42 -2.65
CA ALA A 83 3.89 0.80 -2.04
C ALA A 83 4.88 -0.36 -2.02
N GLU A 84 4.44 -1.57 -1.67
CA GLU A 84 5.26 -2.78 -1.68
C GLU A 84 5.70 -3.14 -3.10
N ALA A 85 4.82 -3.01 -4.09
CA ALA A 85 5.14 -3.25 -5.49
C ALA A 85 6.20 -2.26 -6.00
N ILE A 86 6.08 -0.97 -5.68
CA ILE A 86 7.07 0.05 -6.03
C ILE A 86 8.41 -0.23 -5.38
N GLN A 87 8.42 -0.58 -4.09
CA GLN A 87 9.64 -0.91 -3.36
C GLN A 87 10.32 -2.16 -3.95
N LYS A 88 9.56 -3.20 -4.23
CA LYS A 88 10.05 -4.43 -4.84
C LYS A 88 10.63 -4.18 -6.22
N GLU A 89 9.97 -3.35 -7.03
CA GLU A 89 10.45 -2.95 -8.35
C GLU A 89 11.76 -2.17 -8.25
N ALA A 90 11.86 -1.22 -7.30
CA ALA A 90 13.09 -0.47 -7.05
C ALA A 90 14.23 -1.39 -6.59
N GLU A 91 13.96 -2.34 -5.71
CA GLU A 91 14.93 -3.35 -5.27
C GLU A 91 15.40 -4.22 -6.43
N THR A 92 14.48 -4.66 -7.28
CA THR A 92 14.79 -5.46 -8.47
C THR A 92 15.65 -4.67 -9.43
N LYS A 93 15.33 -3.40 -9.69
CA LYS A 93 16.15 -2.52 -10.55
C LYS A 93 17.55 -2.32 -9.99
N ALA A 94 17.67 -2.05 -8.68
CA ALA A 94 18.96 -1.89 -8.02
C ALA A 94 19.80 -3.17 -8.11
N HIS A 95 19.18 -4.33 -7.92
CA HIS A 95 19.84 -5.63 -8.04
C HIS A 95 20.31 -5.88 -9.47
N ASN A 96 19.46 -5.62 -10.46
CA ASN A 96 19.78 -5.76 -11.87
C ASN A 96 20.91 -4.83 -12.29
N GLN A 97 20.93 -3.59 -11.81
CA GLN A 97 22.00 -2.64 -12.06
C GLN A 97 23.35 -3.12 -11.50
N LYS A 98 23.35 -3.69 -10.30
CA LYS A 98 24.57 -4.29 -9.71
C LYS A 98 25.08 -5.44 -10.56
N ILE A 99 24.20 -6.32 -11.03
CA ILE A 99 24.56 -7.44 -11.90
C ILE A 99 25.15 -6.92 -13.20
N LEU A 100 24.55 -5.92 -13.84
CA LEU A 100 25.03 -5.30 -15.05
C LEU A 100 26.42 -4.66 -14.85
N GLU A 101 26.66 -3.98 -13.75
CA GLU A 101 27.96 -3.41 -13.40
C GLU A 101 29.01 -4.50 -13.25
N ILE A 102 28.71 -5.59 -12.60
CA ILE A 102 29.61 -6.73 -12.43
C ILE A 102 29.97 -7.34 -13.78
N ILE A 103 28.97 -7.56 -14.65
CA ILE A 103 29.18 -8.07 -16.01
C ILE A 103 30.06 -7.14 -16.80
N LYS A 104 29.81 -5.83 -16.74
CA LYS A 104 30.60 -4.81 -17.43
C LYS A 104 32.06 -4.81 -16.99
N ARG A 105 32.30 -4.89 -15.68
CA ARG A 105 33.67 -4.98 -15.13
C ARG A 105 34.41 -6.22 -15.59
N LYS A 106 33.73 -7.37 -15.62
CA LYS A 106 34.32 -8.62 -16.14
C LYS A 106 34.65 -8.53 -17.61
N GLN A 107 33.79 -7.92 -18.41
CA GLN A 107 34.03 -7.71 -19.84
C GLN A 107 35.20 -6.76 -20.09
N GLU A 108 35.30 -5.67 -19.34
CA GLU A 108 36.43 -4.73 -19.39
C GLU A 108 37.74 -5.40 -18.98
N GLY A 109 37.72 -6.21 -17.95
CA GLY A 109 38.88 -7.00 -17.50
C GLY A 109 39.32 -7.99 -18.55
N GLN A 110 38.39 -8.69 -19.21
CA GLN A 110 38.71 -9.61 -20.30
C GLN A 110 39.28 -8.90 -21.51
N LEU A 111 38.74 -7.73 -21.87
CA LEU A 111 39.26 -6.91 -22.98
C LEU A 111 40.64 -6.39 -22.70
N GLU A 112 40.96 -5.97 -21.47
CA GLU A 112 42.29 -5.54 -21.06
C GLU A 112 43.26 -6.70 -21.13
N GLU A 113 42.91 -7.88 -20.67
CA GLU A 113 43.75 -9.07 -20.77
C GLU A 113 44.00 -9.46 -22.21
N MET A 114 42.99 -9.41 -23.07
CA MET A 114 43.12 -9.67 -24.50
C MET A 114 44.02 -8.66 -25.18
N SER A 115 43.92 -7.38 -24.83
CA SER A 115 44.79 -6.31 -25.35
C SER A 115 46.25 -6.52 -24.98
N ILE A 116 46.53 -6.92 -23.76
CA ILE A 116 47.90 -7.20 -23.26
C ILE A 116 48.47 -8.41 -24.00
N LYS A 117 47.71 -9.47 -24.16
CA LYS A 117 48.15 -10.67 -24.90
C LYS A 117 48.37 -10.36 -26.39
N ASP A 118 47.56 -9.53 -27.01
CA ASP A 118 47.75 -9.07 -28.39
C ASP A 118 49.01 -8.22 -28.52
N LEU A 119 49.27 -7.34 -27.55
CA LEU A 119 50.50 -6.53 -27.51
C LEU A 119 51.73 -7.40 -27.33
N GLU A 120 51.68 -8.42 -26.50
CA GLU A 120 52.74 -9.39 -26.32
C GLU A 120 53.02 -10.17 -27.59
N LYS A 121 51.99 -10.57 -28.33
CA LYS A 121 52.14 -11.22 -29.63
C LYS A 121 52.75 -10.34 -30.69
N ARG A 122 52.48 -9.01 -30.64
CA ARG A 122 53.06 -8.03 -31.58
C ARG A 122 54.53 -7.70 -31.26
N LEU A 123 54.93 -7.88 -30.03
CA LEU A 123 56.30 -7.66 -29.60
C LEU A 123 57.26 -8.77 -30.00
N LYS A 124 56.75 -9.83 -30.56
CA LYS A 124 57.56 -10.88 -31.18
C LYS A 124 57.75 -10.58 -32.64
#